data_ecc2d442748edb78eaa2a50fda49420f
#
_entry.id   ecc2d442748edb78eaa2a50fda49420f
#
_cell.length_a   1.000
_cell.length_b   1.000
_cell.length_c   1.000
_cell.angle_alpha   90.00
_cell.angle_beta   90.00
_cell.angle_gamma   90.00
#
_symmetry.space_group_name_H-M   'P 1'
#
loop_
_entity.id
_entity.type
_entity.pdbx_description
1 polymer ?
#
loop_
_entity_poly.entity_id
_entity_poly.type
_entity_poly.pdbx_seq_one_letter_code
_entity_poly.pdbx_strand_id
1 'polypeptide(L)'
;VDALAAKGYTQTGADTGYISEINGIKEKDASKDSGWMGTLNDWFTSEGFAKYTVANGKLKSGDEIAVQHTCNLGADIGGSFDASDKSLKAIALSAGELIPAFSSDVHNYTMILPADVTALTVTPTASNKQNRVRIYAGGTEYGRKDAIPVQVGTVITLKVGKDGDAAPEVYTITLQAAGTLLSADSVALTSIHQDGSAGDAVTLTFDEDTAAFSGTLANYTHLKKYN
;
A
#
# COMPACT_ATOMS: atom_id res chain seq x y z
N VAL A 1 7.91 1.90 27.88
CA VAL A 1 7.91 1.45 29.29
C VAL A 1 6.61 1.83 29.97
N ASP A 2 6.27 3.11 30.05
CA ASP A 2 5.07 3.60 30.75
C ASP A 2 3.76 3.01 30.19
N ALA A 3 3.67 2.83 28.86
CA ALA A 3 2.52 2.21 28.23
C ALA A 3 2.33 0.73 28.61
N LEU A 4 3.42 -0.02 28.82
CA LEU A 4 3.38 -1.40 29.33
C LEU A 4 2.94 -1.42 30.78
N ALA A 5 3.52 -0.56 31.62
CA ALA A 5 3.16 -0.42 33.03
C ALA A 5 1.69 -0.02 33.22
N ALA A 6 1.19 0.93 32.41
CA ALA A 6 -0.22 1.37 32.42
C ALA A 6 -1.20 0.23 32.07
N LYS A 7 -0.74 -0.81 31.36
CA LYS A 7 -1.50 -2.03 31.04
C LYS A 7 -1.26 -3.18 32.05
N GLY A 8 -0.48 -2.93 33.09
CA GLY A 8 -0.15 -3.94 34.10
C GLY A 8 0.89 -4.96 33.67
N TYR A 9 1.63 -4.70 32.60
CA TYR A 9 2.71 -5.57 32.14
C TYR A 9 4.03 -5.24 32.83
N THR A 10 4.76 -6.26 33.25
CA THR A 10 6.14 -6.13 33.71
C THR A 10 7.12 -6.16 32.54
N GLN A 11 8.29 -5.57 32.71
CA GLN A 11 9.36 -5.64 31.73
C GLN A 11 10.74 -5.55 32.37
N THR A 12 11.75 -6.06 31.70
CA THR A 12 13.15 -5.97 32.09
C THR A 12 14.00 -5.47 30.92
N GLY A 13 14.95 -4.58 31.21
CA GLY A 13 15.98 -4.14 30.28
C GLY A 13 15.65 -2.86 29.46
N ALA A 14 14.47 -2.28 29.60
CA ALA A 14 14.11 -1.07 28.85
C ALA A 14 14.98 0.17 29.21
N ASP A 15 15.51 0.22 30.40
CA ASP A 15 16.45 1.24 30.88
C ASP A 15 17.82 1.17 30.16
N THR A 16 18.19 0.01 29.64
CA THR A 16 19.40 -0.20 28.83
C THR A 16 19.15 0.02 27.34
N GLY A 17 17.90 0.28 26.95
CA GLY A 17 17.48 0.42 25.55
C GLY A 17 17.19 -0.91 24.85
N TYR A 18 17.22 -2.03 25.55
CA TYR A 18 16.88 -3.36 25.03
C TYR A 18 15.95 -4.08 26.01
N ILE A 19 14.75 -4.44 25.55
CA ILE A 19 13.79 -5.21 26.35
C ILE A 19 14.13 -6.68 26.21
N SER A 20 14.55 -7.32 27.33
CA SER A 20 14.90 -8.74 27.39
C SER A 20 13.76 -9.61 27.89
N GLU A 21 12.77 -9.03 28.58
CA GLU A 21 11.63 -9.75 29.15
C GLU A 21 10.37 -8.87 29.17
N ILE A 22 9.23 -9.43 28.84
CA ILE A 22 7.91 -8.85 29.10
C ILE A 22 7.02 -9.94 29.69
N ASN A 23 6.44 -9.66 30.86
CA ASN A 23 5.45 -10.52 31.52
C ASN A 23 5.95 -11.97 31.76
N GLY A 24 7.23 -12.14 32.09
CA GLY A 24 7.84 -13.44 32.34
C GLY A 24 8.33 -14.16 31.08
N ILE A 25 8.01 -13.67 29.86
CA ILE A 25 8.55 -14.24 28.62
C ILE A 25 9.89 -13.58 28.34
N LYS A 26 10.95 -14.35 28.31
CA LYS A 26 12.33 -13.88 28.11
C LYS A 26 12.80 -14.09 26.69
N GLU A 27 13.82 -13.32 26.33
CA GLU A 27 14.62 -13.68 25.15
C GLU A 27 15.18 -15.10 25.31
N LYS A 28 15.29 -15.84 24.21
CA LYS A 28 15.78 -17.21 24.12
C LYS A 28 14.93 -18.28 24.82
N ASP A 29 13.75 -17.94 25.36
CA ASP A 29 12.83 -18.93 25.94
C ASP A 29 12.28 -19.92 24.89
N ALA A 30 11.96 -19.46 23.70
CA ALA A 30 11.38 -20.31 22.66
C ALA A 30 12.44 -20.95 21.75
N SER A 31 13.55 -20.27 21.49
CA SER A 31 14.70 -20.73 20.70
C SER A 31 15.92 -19.88 21.00
N LYS A 32 17.12 -20.33 20.54
CA LYS A 32 18.35 -19.51 20.65
C LYS A 32 18.24 -18.15 19.93
N ASP A 33 17.33 -18.06 18.96
CA ASP A 33 17.09 -16.91 18.09
C ASP A 33 15.78 -16.16 18.46
N SER A 34 15.16 -16.52 19.59
CA SER A 34 13.96 -15.83 20.06
C SER A 34 14.30 -14.61 20.92
N GLY A 35 13.40 -13.61 20.85
CA GLY A 35 13.56 -12.37 21.61
C GLY A 35 12.47 -11.34 21.32
N TRP A 36 12.61 -10.17 21.91
CA TRP A 36 11.66 -9.08 21.73
C TRP A 36 12.14 -8.13 20.65
N MET A 37 11.30 -7.90 19.65
CA MET A 37 11.54 -6.96 18.56
C MET A 37 10.43 -5.93 18.48
N GLY A 38 10.76 -4.76 18.03
CA GLY A 38 9.80 -3.69 17.90
C GLY A 38 9.77 -3.08 16.52
N THR A 39 8.58 -2.69 16.07
CA THR A 39 8.36 -1.93 14.86
C THR A 39 7.84 -0.54 15.18
N LEU A 40 8.24 0.43 14.34
CA LEU A 40 7.65 1.76 14.26
C LEU A 40 6.89 1.83 12.93
N ASN A 41 5.57 2.01 13.01
CA ASN A 41 4.72 2.05 11.82
C ASN A 41 4.90 0.82 10.91
N ASP A 42 4.95 -0.37 11.53
CA ASP A 42 5.14 -1.68 10.88
C ASP A 42 6.51 -1.90 10.21
N TRP A 43 7.50 -1.10 10.57
CA TRP A 43 8.88 -1.20 10.09
C TRP A 43 9.84 -1.52 11.24
N PHE A 44 10.71 -2.52 11.06
CA PHE A 44 11.83 -2.77 11.98
C PHE A 44 12.85 -1.66 11.83
N THR A 45 12.93 -0.81 12.85
CA THR A 45 13.82 0.35 12.81
C THR A 45 15.28 -0.06 12.69
N SER A 46 16.04 0.69 11.90
CA SER A 46 17.49 0.47 11.72
C SER A 46 18.32 0.78 12.97
N GLU A 47 17.72 1.52 13.90
CA GLU A 47 18.32 1.90 15.18
C GLU A 47 17.38 1.49 16.32
N GLY A 48 17.91 1.26 17.54
CA GLY A 48 17.05 0.95 18.70
C GLY A 48 16.06 2.08 19.01
N PHE A 49 14.94 1.74 19.62
CA PHE A 49 13.84 2.69 19.93
C PHE A 49 14.27 3.93 20.72
N ALA A 50 15.32 3.84 21.52
CA ALA A 50 15.88 4.98 22.25
C ALA A 50 16.33 6.14 21.32
N LYS A 51 16.52 5.87 20.03
CA LYS A 51 16.87 6.86 19.00
C LYS A 51 15.64 7.51 18.36
N TYR A 52 14.44 7.05 18.68
CA TYR A 52 13.19 7.57 18.14
C TYR A 52 12.45 8.36 19.21
N THR A 53 12.52 9.68 19.14
CA THR A 53 11.92 10.60 20.12
C THR A 53 11.15 11.70 19.41
N VAL A 54 10.18 12.31 20.12
CA VAL A 54 9.47 13.48 19.63
C VAL A 54 10.45 14.66 19.50
N ALA A 55 11.42 14.78 20.41
CA ALA A 55 12.38 15.87 20.43
C ALA A 55 13.29 15.90 19.19
N ASN A 56 13.62 14.74 18.61
CA ASN A 56 14.43 14.68 17.38
C ASN A 56 13.59 14.54 16.09
N GLY A 57 12.26 14.62 16.20
CA GLY A 57 11.35 14.54 15.05
C GLY A 57 11.19 13.16 14.43
N LYS A 58 11.85 12.12 14.99
CA LYS A 58 11.74 10.73 14.49
C LYS A 58 10.49 10.00 14.99
N LEU A 59 9.82 10.55 15.99
CA LEU A 59 8.54 10.08 16.52
C LEU A 59 7.51 11.21 16.48
N LYS A 60 6.34 10.93 15.93
CA LYS A 60 5.26 11.90 15.76
C LYS A 60 3.98 11.41 16.45
N SER A 61 3.03 12.32 16.67
CA SER A 61 1.68 11.94 17.09
C SER A 61 1.05 11.05 16.02
N GLY A 62 0.39 9.96 16.42
CA GLY A 62 -0.19 8.99 15.51
C GLY A 62 0.73 7.83 15.12
N ASP A 63 2.04 7.92 15.40
CA ASP A 63 2.95 6.79 15.19
C ASP A 63 2.56 5.59 16.05
N GLU A 64 2.71 4.41 15.49
CA GLU A 64 2.42 3.13 16.13
C GLU A 64 3.71 2.38 16.45
N ILE A 65 3.88 2.04 17.73
CA ILE A 65 4.96 1.18 18.19
C ILE A 65 4.36 -0.17 18.58
N ALA A 66 4.80 -1.24 17.92
CA ALA A 66 4.48 -2.60 18.30
C ALA A 66 5.73 -3.31 18.82
N VAL A 67 5.61 -4.02 19.97
CA VAL A 67 6.65 -4.86 20.51
C VAL A 67 6.15 -6.29 20.49
N GLN A 68 6.88 -7.19 19.82
CA GLN A 68 6.47 -8.55 19.53
C GLN A 68 7.58 -9.53 19.91
N HIS A 69 7.20 -10.69 20.48
CA HIS A 69 8.14 -11.77 20.68
C HIS A 69 8.30 -12.55 19.38
N THR A 70 9.54 -12.69 18.92
CA THR A 70 9.89 -13.50 17.76
C THR A 70 10.58 -14.76 18.17
N CYS A 71 10.36 -15.85 17.46
CA CYS A 71 11.04 -17.13 17.66
C CYS A 71 12.21 -17.34 16.67
N ASN A 72 12.36 -16.46 15.66
CA ASN A 72 13.34 -16.59 14.59
C ASN A 72 13.82 -15.23 14.08
N LEU A 73 14.42 -14.42 14.97
CA LEU A 73 15.04 -13.12 14.63
C LEU A 73 14.16 -12.22 13.76
N GLY A 74 12.84 -12.26 13.95
CA GLY A 74 11.88 -11.44 13.24
C GLY A 74 11.29 -12.05 11.97
N ALA A 75 11.80 -13.17 11.47
CA ALA A 75 11.28 -13.79 10.24
C ALA A 75 9.83 -14.27 10.37
N ASP A 76 9.45 -14.77 11.55
CA ASP A 76 8.09 -15.20 11.89
C ASP A 76 7.10 -14.05 12.10
N ILE A 77 7.59 -12.83 12.24
CA ILE A 77 6.76 -11.61 12.40
C ILE A 77 6.90 -10.63 11.23
N GLY A 78 7.37 -11.12 10.09
CA GLY A 78 7.40 -10.39 8.82
C GLY A 78 8.70 -9.67 8.49
N GLY A 79 9.80 -10.03 9.16
CA GLY A 79 11.15 -9.58 8.83
C GLY A 79 11.91 -10.58 7.96
N SER A 80 12.99 -10.13 7.35
CA SER A 80 14.00 -10.97 6.72
C SER A 80 15.33 -10.23 6.75
N PHE A 81 16.44 -10.95 6.95
CA PHE A 81 17.78 -10.33 6.84
C PHE A 81 18.09 -9.88 5.41
N ASP A 82 17.54 -10.58 4.42
CA ASP A 82 17.57 -10.13 3.03
C ASP A 82 16.44 -9.13 2.79
N ALA A 83 16.79 -7.86 2.70
CA ALA A 83 15.86 -6.77 2.44
C ALA A 83 15.72 -6.45 0.93
N SER A 84 16.10 -7.37 0.06
CA SER A 84 16.00 -7.20 -1.40
C SER A 84 14.55 -7.16 -1.88
N ASP A 85 13.65 -7.86 -1.20
CA ASP A 85 12.20 -7.79 -1.46
C ASP A 85 11.66 -6.46 -0.92
N LYS A 86 11.47 -5.51 -1.84
CA LYS A 86 10.90 -4.18 -1.59
C LYS A 86 9.44 -4.10 -2.02
N SER A 87 8.80 -5.22 -2.32
CA SER A 87 7.39 -5.23 -2.70
C SER A 87 6.47 -4.85 -1.55
N LEU A 88 5.26 -4.41 -1.89
CA LEU A 88 4.16 -4.28 -0.95
C LEU A 88 3.36 -5.59 -0.90
N LYS A 89 2.88 -5.93 0.29
CA LYS A 89 1.92 -7.02 0.53
C LYS A 89 0.48 -6.53 0.44
N ALA A 90 0.23 -5.28 0.79
CA ALA A 90 -1.10 -4.68 0.78
C ALA A 90 -1.03 -3.15 0.75
N ILE A 91 -2.09 -2.53 0.24
CA ILE A 91 -2.38 -1.10 0.38
C ILE A 91 -3.84 -1.00 0.82
N ALA A 92 -4.09 -0.50 2.04
CA ALA A 92 -5.44 -0.21 2.50
C ALA A 92 -5.69 1.30 2.42
N LEU A 93 -6.89 1.67 1.98
CA LEU A 93 -7.38 3.04 1.86
C LEU A 93 -8.54 3.25 2.83
N SER A 94 -8.66 4.45 3.41
CA SER A 94 -9.81 4.80 4.28
C SER A 94 -11.11 5.02 3.50
N ALA A 95 -11.03 5.22 2.18
CA ALA A 95 -12.16 5.36 1.26
C ALA A 95 -11.73 4.98 -0.16
N GLY A 96 -12.69 4.57 -0.98
CA GLY A 96 -12.46 4.16 -2.37
C GLY A 96 -11.72 2.83 -2.50
N GLU A 97 -11.47 2.44 -3.73
CA GLU A 97 -10.79 1.19 -4.08
C GLU A 97 -9.68 1.44 -5.11
N LEU A 98 -8.68 0.58 -5.12
CA LEU A 98 -7.61 0.61 -6.11
C LEU A 98 -8.07 -0.01 -7.43
N ILE A 99 -7.73 0.64 -8.53
CA ILE A 99 -7.96 0.17 -9.89
C ILE A 99 -6.61 0.10 -10.62
N PRO A 100 -6.16 -1.09 -11.07
CA PRO A 100 -6.77 -2.40 -10.79
C PRO A 100 -6.71 -2.77 -9.31
N ALA A 101 -7.36 -3.87 -8.91
CA ALA A 101 -7.23 -4.42 -7.56
C ALA A 101 -5.74 -4.65 -7.22
N PHE A 102 -5.39 -4.52 -5.94
CA PHE A 102 -3.99 -4.60 -5.51
C PHE A 102 -3.32 -5.92 -5.95
N SER A 103 -2.13 -5.78 -6.53
CA SER A 103 -1.15 -6.84 -6.78
C SER A 103 0.25 -6.30 -6.53
N SER A 104 1.14 -7.09 -5.93
CA SER A 104 2.54 -6.70 -5.68
C SER A 104 3.31 -6.26 -6.92
N ASP A 105 2.94 -6.81 -8.08
CA ASP A 105 3.60 -6.56 -9.36
C ASP A 105 3.06 -5.32 -10.09
N VAL A 106 1.96 -4.75 -9.60
CA VAL A 106 1.37 -3.53 -10.15
C VAL A 106 1.84 -2.33 -9.36
N HIS A 107 2.46 -1.38 -10.04
CA HIS A 107 3.07 -0.21 -9.41
C HIS A 107 2.27 1.08 -9.62
N ASN A 108 1.31 1.07 -10.53
CA ASN A 108 0.49 2.24 -10.85
C ASN A 108 -0.98 1.90 -10.69
N TYR A 109 -1.63 2.64 -9.82
CA TYR A 109 -3.05 2.50 -9.50
C TYR A 109 -3.79 3.80 -9.78
N THR A 110 -5.06 3.66 -10.04
CA THR A 110 -6.03 4.75 -10.04
C THR A 110 -7.02 4.50 -8.90
N MET A 111 -7.55 5.56 -8.33
CA MET A 111 -8.66 5.53 -7.39
C MET A 111 -9.69 6.56 -7.81
N ILE A 112 -10.94 6.16 -7.88
CA ILE A 112 -12.03 7.13 -8.06
C ILE A 112 -12.28 7.81 -6.72
N LEU A 113 -12.07 9.11 -6.67
CA LEU A 113 -12.26 9.90 -5.45
C LEU A 113 -13.77 10.15 -5.24
N PRO A 114 -14.38 9.65 -4.15
CA PRO A 114 -15.75 10.00 -3.82
C PRO A 114 -15.90 11.50 -3.60
N ALA A 115 -17.04 12.07 -3.99
CA ALA A 115 -17.25 13.53 -4.01
C ALA A 115 -17.16 14.22 -2.64
N ASP A 116 -17.43 13.47 -1.57
CA ASP A 116 -17.41 13.93 -0.18
C ASP A 116 -16.07 13.69 0.53
N VAL A 117 -15.11 13.02 -0.13
CA VAL A 117 -13.79 12.71 0.44
C VAL A 117 -12.79 13.81 0.12
N THR A 118 -12.39 14.54 1.15
CA THR A 118 -11.37 15.62 1.07
C THR A 118 -10.05 15.24 1.73
N ALA A 119 -10.02 14.11 2.43
CA ALA A 119 -8.81 13.56 3.02
C ALA A 119 -8.84 12.03 2.97
N LEU A 120 -7.67 11.41 2.77
CA LEU A 120 -7.51 9.97 2.64
C LEU A 120 -6.38 9.50 3.55
N THR A 121 -6.60 8.42 4.29
CA THR A 121 -5.54 7.68 4.98
C THR A 121 -5.11 6.50 4.12
N VAL A 122 -3.81 6.35 3.92
CA VAL A 122 -3.22 5.24 3.18
C VAL A 122 -2.38 4.41 4.14
N THR A 123 -2.68 3.13 4.22
CA THR A 123 -1.99 2.17 5.10
C THR A 123 -1.33 1.07 4.27
N PRO A 124 -0.10 1.30 3.78
CA PRO A 124 0.64 0.28 3.07
C PRO A 124 1.26 -0.72 4.04
N THR A 125 1.44 -1.96 3.59
CA THR A 125 2.14 -3.02 4.31
C THR A 125 3.25 -3.56 3.42
N ALA A 126 4.50 -3.47 3.88
CA ALA A 126 5.63 -4.07 3.16
C ALA A 126 5.60 -5.60 3.25
N SER A 127 6.05 -6.28 2.21
CA SER A 127 6.26 -7.73 2.23
C SER A 127 7.37 -8.10 3.23
N ASN A 128 8.40 -7.28 3.32
CA ASN A 128 9.49 -7.40 4.26
C ASN A 128 9.60 -6.14 5.14
N LYS A 129 9.34 -6.28 6.43
CA LYS A 129 9.37 -5.18 7.41
C LYS A 129 10.75 -4.59 7.67
N GLN A 130 11.82 -5.12 7.10
CA GLN A 130 13.13 -4.46 7.05
C GLN A 130 13.13 -3.25 6.11
N ASN A 131 12.17 -3.18 5.18
CA ASN A 131 11.96 -2.06 4.29
C ASN A 131 10.89 -1.12 4.87
N ARG A 132 11.22 0.15 4.97
CA ARG A 132 10.28 1.20 5.37
C ARG A 132 9.43 1.62 4.17
N VAL A 133 8.13 1.81 4.40
CA VAL A 133 7.28 2.46 3.41
C VAL A 133 7.11 3.93 3.78
N ARG A 134 7.47 4.82 2.87
CA ARG A 134 7.26 6.27 2.99
C ARG A 134 6.16 6.69 2.05
N ILE A 135 5.26 7.53 2.53
CA ILE A 135 4.06 7.99 1.83
C ILE A 135 4.24 9.46 1.50
N TYR A 136 4.06 9.83 0.24
CA TYR A 136 4.18 11.22 -0.22
C TYR A 136 2.94 11.65 -0.99
N ALA A 137 2.54 12.91 -0.81
CA ALA A 137 1.57 13.60 -1.66
C ALA A 137 2.00 15.06 -1.82
N GLY A 138 2.06 15.55 -3.06
CA GLY A 138 2.49 16.92 -3.35
C GLY A 138 3.88 17.28 -2.80
N GLY A 139 4.79 16.29 -2.66
CA GLY A 139 6.14 16.47 -2.10
C GLY A 139 6.22 16.41 -0.57
N THR A 140 5.11 16.38 0.14
CA THR A 140 5.06 16.24 1.61
C THR A 140 5.05 14.77 2.01
N GLU A 141 5.86 14.40 3.02
CA GLU A 141 5.85 13.07 3.63
C GLU A 141 4.78 12.97 4.72
N TYR A 142 3.95 11.95 4.67
CA TYR A 142 2.87 11.64 5.60
C TYR A 142 3.15 10.36 6.38
N GLY A 143 2.67 10.29 7.60
CA GLY A 143 2.66 9.06 8.40
C GLY A 143 1.59 8.08 7.93
N ARG A 144 1.71 6.82 8.35
CA ARG A 144 0.82 5.71 7.97
C ARG A 144 -0.65 5.94 8.36
N LYS A 145 -0.92 6.79 9.36
CA LYS A 145 -2.28 7.13 9.85
C LYS A 145 -2.65 8.59 9.63
N ASP A 146 -1.80 9.35 8.95
CA ASP A 146 -2.07 10.75 8.69
C ASP A 146 -3.20 10.88 7.66
N ALA A 147 -4.05 11.86 7.88
CA ALA A 147 -5.05 12.28 6.91
C ALA A 147 -4.36 13.12 5.82
N ILE A 148 -4.21 12.57 4.64
CA ILE A 148 -3.63 13.22 3.46
C ILE A 148 -4.72 14.06 2.81
N PRO A 149 -4.58 15.39 2.72
CA PRO A 149 -5.52 16.20 1.95
C PRO A 149 -5.52 15.77 0.49
N VAL A 150 -6.69 15.51 -0.07
CA VAL A 150 -6.81 14.99 -1.44
C VAL A 150 -7.86 15.74 -2.24
N GLN A 151 -7.62 15.78 -3.53
CA GLN A 151 -8.54 16.26 -4.57
C GLN A 151 -8.31 15.46 -5.85
N VAL A 152 -9.19 15.61 -6.81
CA VAL A 152 -8.98 15.03 -8.17
C VAL A 152 -7.64 15.51 -8.73
N GLY A 153 -6.87 14.59 -9.28
CA GLY A 153 -5.51 14.83 -9.76
C GLY A 153 -4.41 14.66 -8.71
N THR A 154 -4.75 14.47 -7.43
CA THR A 154 -3.73 14.13 -6.41
C THR A 154 -3.05 12.82 -6.78
N VAL A 155 -1.72 12.81 -6.70
CA VAL A 155 -0.90 11.59 -6.84
C VAL A 155 -0.27 11.27 -5.49
N ILE A 156 -0.58 10.09 -4.96
CA ILE A 156 0.05 9.55 -3.76
C ILE A 156 1.15 8.60 -4.20
N THR A 157 2.36 8.79 -3.67
CA THR A 157 3.55 7.98 -3.98
C THR A 157 3.99 7.22 -2.75
N LEU A 158 4.14 5.91 -2.87
CA LEU A 158 4.68 5.03 -1.83
C LEU A 158 6.08 4.60 -2.25
N LYS A 159 7.06 4.84 -1.39
CA LYS A 159 8.46 4.42 -1.61
C LYS A 159 8.85 3.38 -0.59
N VAL A 160 9.24 2.21 -1.05
CA VAL A 160 9.58 1.04 -0.22
C VAL A 160 11.08 0.77 -0.30
N GLY A 161 11.76 0.76 0.83
CA GLY A 161 13.19 0.48 0.90
C GLY A 161 13.79 0.83 2.26
N LYS A 162 15.07 0.55 2.44
CA LYS A 162 15.82 0.94 3.63
C LYS A 162 15.91 2.47 3.75
N ASP A 163 16.24 2.96 4.93
CA ASP A 163 16.57 4.37 5.10
C ASP A 163 17.78 4.74 4.22
N GLY A 164 17.63 5.81 3.42
CA GLY A 164 18.67 6.26 2.49
C GLY A 164 18.82 5.39 1.23
N ASP A 165 17.88 4.49 0.95
CA ASP A 165 17.90 3.67 -0.27
C ASP A 165 17.86 4.57 -1.51
N ALA A 166 18.91 4.47 -2.35
CA ALA A 166 19.01 5.23 -3.58
C ALA A 166 18.06 4.74 -4.69
N ALA A 167 17.58 3.50 -4.57
CA ALA A 167 16.66 2.86 -5.53
C ALA A 167 15.51 2.16 -4.81
N PRO A 168 14.60 2.91 -4.15
CA PRO A 168 13.42 2.34 -3.54
C PRO A 168 12.48 1.80 -4.61
N GLU A 169 11.68 0.80 -4.29
CA GLU A 169 10.51 0.42 -5.08
C GLU A 169 9.44 1.50 -4.95
N VAL A 170 8.77 1.84 -6.05
CA VAL A 170 7.83 2.97 -6.09
C VAL A 170 6.47 2.52 -6.60
N TYR A 171 5.43 2.81 -5.80
CA TYR A 171 4.03 2.63 -6.18
C TYR A 171 3.35 4.00 -6.24
N THR A 172 2.42 4.17 -7.16
CA THR A 172 1.65 5.41 -7.31
C THR A 172 0.15 5.14 -7.30
N ILE A 173 -0.60 6.06 -6.70
CA ILE A 173 -2.07 6.06 -6.71
C ILE A 173 -2.51 7.42 -7.23
N THR A 174 -3.14 7.45 -8.40
CA THR A 174 -3.67 8.69 -9.01
C THR A 174 -5.16 8.79 -8.73
N LEU A 175 -5.59 9.89 -8.14
CA LEU A 175 -6.99 10.13 -7.81
C LEU A 175 -7.71 10.78 -8.97
N GLN A 176 -8.82 10.18 -9.42
CA GLN A 176 -9.62 10.64 -10.55
C GLN A 176 -11.06 10.95 -10.14
N ALA A 177 -11.74 11.78 -10.91
CA ALA A 177 -13.16 12.04 -10.72
C ALA A 177 -14.00 10.83 -11.12
N ALA A 178 -15.13 10.64 -10.45
CA ALA A 178 -16.16 9.72 -10.94
C ALA A 178 -16.59 10.16 -12.36
N GLY A 179 -16.76 9.18 -13.23
CA GLY A 179 -17.17 9.45 -14.63
C GLY A 179 -16.02 9.75 -15.61
N THR A 180 -14.75 9.83 -15.16
CA THR A 180 -13.58 9.88 -16.05
C THR A 180 -13.15 8.50 -16.58
N LEU A 181 -13.72 7.44 -16.04
CA LEU A 181 -13.55 6.07 -16.55
C LEU A 181 -14.53 5.87 -17.71
N LEU A 182 -14.06 6.08 -18.93
CA LEU A 182 -14.71 5.67 -20.17
C LEU A 182 -16.20 6.05 -20.27
N SER A 183 -16.51 7.27 -20.71
CA SER A 183 -17.83 7.54 -21.30
C SER A 183 -17.96 6.76 -22.62
N ALA A 184 -19.18 6.46 -23.05
CA ALA A 184 -19.43 5.86 -24.36
C ALA A 184 -18.76 6.68 -25.50
N ASP A 185 -18.65 7.99 -25.31
CA ASP A 185 -17.99 8.92 -26.22
C ASP A 185 -16.46 8.80 -26.26
N SER A 186 -15.83 8.14 -25.27
CA SER A 186 -14.39 7.96 -25.19
C SER A 186 -13.90 6.66 -25.87
N VAL A 187 -14.80 5.76 -26.24
CA VAL A 187 -14.49 4.50 -26.90
C VAL A 187 -15.10 4.50 -28.30
N ALA A 188 -14.25 4.66 -29.31
CA ALA A 188 -14.65 4.49 -30.70
C ALA A 188 -14.23 3.10 -31.17
N LEU A 189 -15.21 2.28 -31.58
CA LEU A 189 -14.97 1.04 -32.27
C LEU A 189 -15.36 1.18 -33.73
N THR A 190 -14.50 0.73 -34.61
CA THR A 190 -14.76 0.66 -36.04
C THR A 190 -14.60 -0.79 -36.47
N SER A 191 -15.56 -1.33 -37.21
CA SER A 191 -15.39 -2.66 -37.81
C SER A 191 -14.27 -2.59 -38.87
N ILE A 192 -13.60 -3.74 -39.07
CA ILE A 192 -12.57 -3.84 -40.12
C ILE A 192 -13.05 -4.89 -41.10
N HIS A 193 -13.06 -4.55 -42.37
CA HIS A 193 -13.36 -5.47 -43.47
C HIS A 193 -12.23 -6.52 -43.63
N GLN A 194 -12.54 -7.61 -44.31
CA GLN A 194 -11.58 -8.71 -44.51
C GLN A 194 -10.33 -8.25 -45.32
N ASP A 195 -10.44 -7.21 -46.09
CA ASP A 195 -9.34 -6.57 -46.87
C ASP A 195 -8.50 -5.58 -46.04
N GLY A 196 -8.82 -5.41 -44.74
CA GLY A 196 -8.13 -4.51 -43.82
C GLY A 196 -8.63 -3.07 -43.88
N SER A 197 -9.62 -2.75 -44.74
CA SER A 197 -10.23 -1.41 -44.77
C SER A 197 -11.15 -1.17 -43.58
N ALA A 198 -11.29 0.08 -43.16
CA ALA A 198 -12.22 0.48 -42.10
C ALA A 198 -13.67 0.29 -42.59
N GLY A 199 -14.48 -0.36 -41.76
CA GLY A 199 -15.91 -0.52 -41.97
C GLY A 199 -16.71 0.51 -41.16
N ASP A 200 -17.94 0.15 -40.82
CA ASP A 200 -18.85 1.03 -40.09
C ASP A 200 -18.44 1.25 -38.65
N ALA A 201 -18.68 2.44 -38.13
CA ALA A 201 -18.53 2.75 -36.72
C ALA A 201 -19.57 1.96 -35.90
N VAL A 202 -19.16 1.37 -34.78
CA VAL A 202 -20.04 0.69 -33.83
C VAL A 202 -20.49 1.68 -32.78
N THR A 203 -21.78 1.93 -32.70
CA THR A 203 -22.36 2.70 -31.60
C THR A 203 -22.32 1.88 -30.32
N LEU A 204 -21.66 2.39 -29.29
CA LEU A 204 -21.59 1.78 -27.98
C LEU A 204 -22.58 2.45 -27.03
N THR A 205 -23.25 1.64 -26.20
CA THR A 205 -24.03 2.10 -25.06
C THR A 205 -23.34 1.65 -23.80
N PHE A 206 -23.10 2.57 -22.87
CA PHE A 206 -22.56 2.26 -21.56
C PHE A 206 -23.69 2.00 -20.57
N ASP A 207 -23.61 0.90 -19.88
CA ASP A 207 -24.50 0.53 -18.79
C ASP A 207 -23.81 0.84 -17.47
N GLU A 208 -24.32 1.82 -16.73
CA GLU A 208 -23.74 2.30 -15.47
C GLU A 208 -23.88 1.27 -14.33
N ASP A 209 -24.92 0.43 -14.36
CA ASP A 209 -25.19 -0.55 -13.31
C ASP A 209 -24.22 -1.75 -13.41
N THR A 210 -23.87 -2.13 -14.61
CA THR A 210 -22.97 -3.28 -14.87
C THR A 210 -21.54 -2.86 -15.21
N ALA A 211 -21.28 -1.56 -15.36
CA ALA A 211 -20.01 -0.99 -15.84
C ALA A 211 -19.53 -1.64 -17.17
N ALA A 212 -20.46 -1.97 -18.05
CA ALA A 212 -20.22 -2.67 -19.30
C ALA A 212 -20.60 -1.82 -20.51
N PHE A 213 -19.81 -1.97 -21.58
CA PHE A 213 -20.20 -1.46 -22.90
C PHE A 213 -20.92 -2.53 -23.69
N SER A 214 -22.00 -2.17 -24.32
CA SER A 214 -22.70 -2.99 -25.30
C SER A 214 -22.82 -2.25 -26.63
N GLY A 215 -22.74 -2.97 -27.72
CA GLY A 215 -22.90 -2.40 -29.06
C GLY A 215 -23.39 -3.45 -30.04
N THR A 216 -24.16 -3.03 -31.03
CA THR A 216 -24.65 -3.90 -32.09
C THR A 216 -23.92 -3.56 -33.39
N LEU A 217 -23.30 -4.56 -33.99
CA LEU A 217 -22.78 -4.46 -35.37
C LEU A 217 -23.98 -4.62 -36.33
N ALA A 218 -24.36 -3.53 -36.97
CA ALA A 218 -25.32 -3.58 -38.09
C ALA A 218 -24.64 -4.29 -39.27
N ASN A 219 -25.28 -5.32 -39.83
CA ASN A 219 -24.81 -6.07 -40.99
C ASN A 219 -23.64 -7.06 -40.81
N TYR A 220 -23.59 -7.76 -39.69
CA TYR A 220 -22.69 -8.90 -39.58
C TYR A 220 -23.22 -10.08 -40.40
N THR A 221 -22.84 -10.18 -41.67
CA THR A 221 -23.10 -11.34 -42.52
C THR A 221 -21.79 -12.12 -42.73
N HIS A 222 -21.72 -13.28 -42.11
CA HIS A 222 -20.76 -14.37 -42.27
C HIS A 222 -19.37 -14.27 -41.64
N LEU A 223 -19.24 -14.91 -40.46
CA LEU A 223 -18.04 -15.69 -40.17
C LEU A 223 -18.06 -16.95 -41.07
N LYS A 224 -17.29 -16.99 -42.17
CA LYS A 224 -16.92 -18.23 -42.76
C LYS A 224 -15.94 -18.92 -41.79
N LYS A 225 -16.37 -20.05 -41.20
CA LYS A 225 -15.47 -20.99 -40.56
C LYS A 225 -14.55 -21.52 -41.64
N TYR A 226 -13.26 -21.19 -41.59
CA TYR A 226 -12.25 -21.97 -42.30
C TYR A 226 -11.90 -23.15 -41.40
N ASN A 227 -12.15 -24.38 -41.88
CA ASN A 227 -11.65 -25.64 -41.30
C ASN A 227 -10.16 -25.77 -41.57
#